data_a32f91f049059cf7d481b6271b13fc4c
#
_entry.id   a32f91f049059cf7d481b6271b13fc4c
#
_cell.length_a   1.000
_cell.length_b   1.000
_cell.length_c   1.000
_cell.angle_alpha   90.00
_cell.angle_beta   90.00
_cell.angle_gamma   90.00
#
_symmetry.space_group_name_H-M   'P 1'
#
loop_
_entity.id
_entity.type
_entity.pdbx_description
1 polymer ?
#
loop_
_entity_poly.entity_id
_entity_poly.type
_entity_poly.pdbx_seq_one_letter_code
_entity_poly.pdbx_strand_id
1 'polypeptide(L)'
;MESSPTSRYIIVAEKASVARAIKDALKSINGEFTVTNVSGHLLDLDLPDEYRNWWAVKPESIIRLRRLNHVIRDEESYQRLKRIFMENNGVLVIATDNDHEGELIGSEILSLYRSIRGEDAPFKRMRFNSTAKSELLESWGRLEDDLNWRWVEKARLRQAFDLITGAAFTRLLTLSTKRRNKNVNLISWGSCQIPTLYFVVKREKEIMSFKPTKYWYLRATLETAKGEKFTAYSQHLYEQKVAEELHSRAVNNNIATVKTFRTSLKTQYRPLPSRTDDVLRDLARLTRIAASKLLSMMETLYSEGYISYPRTDTNKYPQNFRFDAGLKATIEGGIVRERTERPPRPRQGKLDDGAHPPIFPVAPYMGSGILRKIWEYIAKRFYANAYCDDAEIAGQDAEIMIGDVELRARGSYVSSPGFYSVFDYFKPSENRLPQLTPGQSLRIVSVELVEDETKPPPRLSESELLREMEKNNIGTDATRASFPTLIAERGYVERKSGVYIPTMLGQTLIDSLELTDSRLVTPATRRTIEEVMNAIERGELKYSDALDNAAKIYEDLLIKCLGDIDNVAKKLSEAFQKSGDQRPKRRYRRYR
;
A
#
# COMPACT_ATOMS: atom_id res chain seq x y z
N MET A 1 11.04 56.76 -15.46
CA MET A 1 11.21 55.39 -14.94
C MET A 1 10.06 54.58 -15.53
N GLU A 2 10.33 53.91 -16.63
CA GLU A 2 9.37 52.97 -17.21
C GLU A 2 9.25 51.80 -16.21
N SER A 3 8.07 51.59 -15.65
CA SER A 3 7.77 50.42 -14.83
C SER A 3 7.95 49.19 -15.70
N SER A 4 8.94 48.33 -15.37
CA SER A 4 9.06 47.04 -16.00
C SER A 4 7.68 46.35 -15.98
N PRO A 5 7.24 45.74 -17.09
CA PRO A 5 5.93 45.14 -17.16
C PRO A 5 5.80 44.09 -16.07
N THR A 6 4.79 44.25 -15.21
CA THR A 6 4.51 43.31 -14.15
C THR A 6 4.25 41.95 -14.77
N SER A 7 5.08 40.98 -14.45
CA SER A 7 4.96 39.63 -15.02
C SER A 7 3.63 38.99 -14.58
N ARG A 8 2.87 38.49 -15.54
CA ARG A 8 1.57 37.83 -15.32
C ARG A 8 1.74 36.31 -15.37
N TYR A 9 1.16 35.64 -14.41
CA TYR A 9 1.22 34.17 -14.33
C TYR A 9 -0.17 33.58 -14.14
N ILE A 10 -0.42 32.45 -14.82
CA ILE A 10 -1.59 31.60 -14.62
C ILE A 10 -1.13 30.31 -13.97
N ILE A 11 -1.46 30.11 -12.70
CA ILE A 11 -1.02 28.96 -11.92
C ILE A 11 -2.16 27.97 -11.83
N VAL A 12 -1.93 26.73 -12.27
CA VAL A 12 -2.92 25.65 -12.23
C VAL A 12 -2.43 24.55 -11.31
N ALA A 13 -3.09 24.41 -10.16
CA ALA A 13 -2.84 23.34 -9.19
C ALA A 13 -3.74 22.13 -9.46
N GLU A 14 -3.39 20.97 -8.91
CA GLU A 14 -4.22 19.76 -9.04
C GLU A 14 -5.47 19.79 -8.16
N LYS A 15 -5.41 20.46 -7.00
CA LYS A 15 -6.48 20.48 -5.99
C LYS A 15 -6.76 21.90 -5.50
N ALA A 16 -8.00 22.17 -5.13
CA ALA A 16 -8.42 23.51 -4.66
C ALA A 16 -7.70 23.97 -3.38
N SER A 17 -7.36 23.03 -2.47
CA SER A 17 -6.59 23.32 -1.26
C SER A 17 -5.15 23.73 -1.59
N VAL A 18 -4.51 23.05 -2.53
CA VAL A 18 -3.17 23.39 -3.03
C VAL A 18 -3.17 24.75 -3.72
N ALA A 19 -4.16 25.03 -4.58
CA ALA A 19 -4.31 26.33 -5.22
C ALA A 19 -4.41 27.46 -4.18
N ARG A 20 -5.16 27.24 -3.11
CA ARG A 20 -5.30 28.17 -1.99
C ARG A 20 -3.99 28.41 -1.26
N ALA A 21 -3.27 27.33 -0.94
CA ALA A 21 -1.96 27.42 -0.29
C ALA A 21 -0.94 28.20 -1.14
N ILE A 22 -0.89 27.92 -2.45
CA ILE A 22 -0.04 28.65 -3.40
C ILE A 22 -0.44 30.14 -3.44
N LYS A 23 -1.72 30.44 -3.58
CA LYS A 23 -2.22 31.83 -3.59
C LYS A 23 -1.82 32.58 -2.32
N ASP A 24 -1.93 31.92 -1.16
CA ASP A 24 -1.56 32.52 0.12
C ASP A 24 -0.03 32.69 0.27
N ALA A 25 0.75 31.75 -0.23
CA ALA A 25 2.21 31.84 -0.22
C ALA A 25 2.70 33.03 -1.09
N LEU A 26 2.13 33.18 -2.27
CA LEU A 26 2.56 34.20 -3.25
C LEU A 26 2.09 35.63 -2.95
N LYS A 27 1.25 35.86 -1.92
CA LYS A 27 0.87 37.22 -1.48
C LYS A 27 2.06 38.14 -1.16
N SER A 28 3.20 37.55 -0.82
CA SER A 28 4.44 38.29 -0.51
C SER A 28 5.34 38.54 -1.73
N ILE A 29 4.94 38.06 -2.90
CA ILE A 29 5.71 38.17 -4.16
C ILE A 29 5.06 39.22 -5.06
N ASN A 30 5.88 40.09 -5.66
CA ASN A 30 5.41 41.05 -6.65
C ASN A 30 5.07 40.34 -7.96
N GLY A 31 3.85 40.51 -8.45
CA GLY A 31 3.38 39.90 -9.70
C GLY A 31 1.85 39.85 -9.75
N GLU A 32 1.31 39.62 -10.94
CA GLU A 32 -0.11 39.37 -11.13
C GLU A 32 -0.32 37.84 -11.25
N PHE A 33 -1.05 37.26 -10.31
CA PHE A 33 -1.26 35.81 -10.21
C PHE A 33 -2.73 35.44 -10.37
N THR A 34 -3.07 34.73 -11.46
CA THR A 34 -4.34 34.03 -11.59
C THR A 34 -4.15 32.59 -11.12
N VAL A 35 -4.62 32.25 -9.94
CA VAL A 35 -4.44 30.89 -9.38
C VAL A 35 -5.76 30.13 -9.46
N THR A 36 -5.73 28.96 -10.07
CA THR A 36 -6.87 28.06 -10.23
C THR A 36 -6.44 26.59 -10.02
N ASN A 37 -7.38 25.67 -10.14
CA ASN A 37 -7.10 24.24 -9.99
C ASN A 37 -7.89 23.39 -10.98
N VAL A 38 -7.47 22.15 -11.14
CA VAL A 38 -8.27 21.05 -11.66
C VAL A 38 -8.75 20.16 -10.52
N SER A 39 -9.40 19.06 -10.82
CA SER A 39 -9.81 18.04 -9.83
C SER A 39 -9.29 16.66 -10.26
N GLY A 40 -8.00 16.58 -10.57
CA GLY A 40 -7.34 15.45 -11.21
C GLY A 40 -7.30 15.62 -12.73
N HIS A 41 -7.41 14.54 -13.50
CA HIS A 41 -7.33 14.55 -14.95
C HIS A 41 -8.44 15.38 -15.60
N LEU A 42 -8.07 16.21 -16.58
CA LEU A 42 -9.00 16.90 -17.50
C LEU A 42 -9.54 15.97 -18.57
N LEU A 43 -8.69 15.07 -19.03
CA LEU A 43 -8.98 14.12 -20.08
C LEU A 43 -8.96 12.69 -19.53
N ASP A 44 -9.66 11.80 -20.22
CA ASP A 44 -9.60 10.37 -19.99
C ASP A 44 -9.36 9.67 -21.32
N LEU A 45 -8.86 8.44 -21.29
CA LEU A 45 -8.75 7.61 -22.47
C LEU A 45 -10.01 6.76 -22.63
N ASP A 46 -10.52 6.70 -23.85
CA ASP A 46 -11.63 5.81 -24.23
C ASP A 46 -11.31 5.06 -25.52
N LEU A 47 -11.99 3.96 -25.71
CA LEU A 47 -11.93 3.23 -26.97
C LEU A 47 -12.57 4.07 -28.09
N PRO A 48 -12.14 3.90 -29.37
CA PRO A 48 -12.82 4.52 -30.49
C PRO A 48 -14.31 4.20 -30.54
N ASP A 49 -15.12 5.07 -31.12
CA ASP A 49 -16.59 5.00 -31.08
C ASP A 49 -17.15 3.71 -31.65
N GLU A 50 -16.51 3.14 -32.66
CA GLU A 50 -16.87 1.84 -33.23
C GLU A 50 -16.74 0.68 -32.22
N TYR A 51 -15.99 0.86 -31.14
CA TYR A 51 -15.82 -0.11 -30.06
C TYR A 51 -16.83 0.05 -28.91
N ARG A 52 -17.75 1.01 -28.96
CA ARG A 52 -18.76 1.22 -27.90
C ARG A 52 -19.75 0.07 -27.77
N ASN A 53 -20.15 -0.55 -28.89
CA ASN A 53 -21.05 -1.71 -28.84
C ASN A 53 -20.26 -2.98 -28.53
N TRP A 54 -20.39 -3.47 -27.32
CA TRP A 54 -19.69 -4.66 -26.84
C TRP A 54 -19.99 -5.93 -27.67
N TRP A 55 -21.20 -6.04 -28.24
CA TRP A 55 -21.62 -7.22 -29.00
C TRP A 55 -21.14 -7.19 -30.46
N ALA A 56 -20.84 -6.03 -30.97
CA ALA A 56 -20.43 -5.86 -32.36
C ALA A 56 -18.92 -6.04 -32.58
N VAL A 57 -18.12 -6.01 -31.51
CA VAL A 57 -16.65 -5.98 -31.59
C VAL A 57 -16.05 -7.23 -30.94
N LYS A 58 -15.11 -7.84 -31.64
CA LYS A 58 -14.35 -8.98 -31.11
C LYS A 58 -13.29 -8.49 -30.10
N PRO A 59 -13.15 -9.15 -28.93
CA PRO A 59 -12.15 -8.75 -27.93
C PRO A 59 -10.72 -8.67 -28.44
N GLU A 60 -10.35 -9.54 -29.40
CA GLU A 60 -9.01 -9.59 -29.99
C GLU A 60 -8.66 -8.32 -30.77
N SER A 61 -9.67 -7.63 -31.32
CA SER A 61 -9.43 -6.36 -32.02
C SER A 61 -9.11 -5.23 -31.06
N ILE A 62 -9.59 -5.30 -29.80
CA ILE A 62 -9.35 -4.30 -28.78
C ILE A 62 -7.87 -4.31 -28.34
N ILE A 63 -7.29 -5.50 -28.11
CA ILE A 63 -5.92 -5.61 -27.62
C ILE A 63 -4.88 -5.12 -28.64
N ARG A 64 -5.27 -5.06 -29.91
CA ARG A 64 -4.45 -4.56 -31.03
C ARG A 64 -4.55 -3.06 -31.25
N LEU A 65 -5.42 -2.37 -30.49
CA LEU A 65 -5.57 -0.92 -30.62
C LEU A 65 -4.28 -0.19 -30.25
N ARG A 66 -3.92 0.79 -31.06
CA ARG A 66 -2.78 1.69 -30.85
C ARG A 66 -3.21 3.17 -30.84
N ARG A 67 -4.44 3.43 -31.26
CA ARG A 67 -5.05 4.75 -31.18
C ARG A 67 -6.26 4.69 -30.27
N LEU A 68 -6.29 5.56 -29.29
CA LEU A 68 -7.38 5.72 -28.33
C LEU A 68 -7.92 7.14 -28.43
N ASN A 69 -9.17 7.33 -28.09
CA ASN A 69 -9.78 8.65 -28.05
C ASN A 69 -9.47 9.33 -26.72
N HIS A 70 -9.19 10.62 -26.77
CA HIS A 70 -9.22 11.46 -25.58
C HIS A 70 -10.61 12.05 -25.43
N VAL A 71 -11.22 11.85 -24.27
CA VAL A 71 -12.54 12.39 -23.92
C VAL A 71 -12.40 13.33 -22.73
N ILE A 72 -13.19 14.39 -22.70
CA ILE A 72 -13.19 15.31 -21.56
C ILE A 72 -13.78 14.56 -20.36
N ARG A 73 -13.02 14.46 -19.29
CA ARG A 73 -13.42 13.81 -18.03
C ARG A 73 -14.13 14.78 -17.10
N ASP A 74 -13.58 15.98 -16.96
CA ASP A 74 -14.08 17.06 -16.10
C ASP A 74 -14.43 18.28 -16.95
N GLU A 75 -15.65 18.29 -17.48
CA GLU A 75 -16.17 19.36 -18.33
C GLU A 75 -16.13 20.73 -17.64
N GLU A 76 -16.45 20.78 -16.34
CA GLU A 76 -16.47 22.04 -15.59
C GLU A 76 -15.05 22.64 -15.50
N SER A 77 -14.07 21.85 -15.08
CA SER A 77 -12.67 22.29 -15.00
C SER A 77 -12.11 22.62 -16.39
N TYR A 78 -12.44 21.83 -17.41
CA TYR A 78 -12.01 22.08 -18.78
C TYR A 78 -12.50 23.41 -19.31
N GLN A 79 -13.81 23.71 -19.19
CA GLN A 79 -14.39 24.97 -19.67
C GLN A 79 -13.93 26.18 -18.83
N ARG A 80 -13.73 26.00 -17.53
CA ARG A 80 -13.17 27.04 -16.65
C ARG A 80 -11.75 27.40 -17.07
N LEU A 81 -10.87 26.42 -17.27
CA LEU A 81 -9.49 26.67 -17.73
C LEU A 81 -9.46 27.29 -19.12
N LYS A 82 -10.28 26.78 -20.05
CA LYS A 82 -10.40 27.36 -21.40
C LYS A 82 -10.72 28.86 -21.37
N ARG A 83 -11.69 29.27 -20.53
CA ARG A 83 -12.04 30.69 -20.33
C ARG A 83 -10.87 31.49 -19.76
N ILE A 84 -10.24 30.98 -18.69
CA ILE A 84 -9.09 31.63 -18.05
C ILE A 84 -7.95 31.83 -19.08
N PHE A 85 -7.65 30.83 -19.89
CA PHE A 85 -6.61 30.91 -20.90
C PHE A 85 -6.96 31.85 -22.03
N MET A 86 -8.22 32.04 -22.37
CA MET A 86 -8.66 33.03 -23.34
C MET A 86 -8.54 34.47 -22.83
N GLU A 87 -8.87 34.72 -21.58
CA GLU A 87 -8.95 36.04 -20.96
C GLU A 87 -7.61 36.56 -20.43
N ASN A 88 -6.64 35.68 -20.15
CA ASN A 88 -5.37 36.07 -19.52
C ASN A 88 -4.14 35.74 -20.38
N ASN A 89 -3.24 36.72 -20.55
CA ASN A 89 -1.99 36.61 -21.31
C ASN A 89 -0.78 36.29 -20.41
N GLY A 90 -0.95 35.52 -19.34
CA GLY A 90 0.12 35.18 -18.42
C GLY A 90 0.89 33.93 -18.85
N VAL A 91 2.10 33.76 -18.32
CA VAL A 91 2.87 32.52 -18.43
C VAL A 91 2.16 31.44 -17.61
N LEU A 92 1.90 30.28 -18.23
CA LEU A 92 1.33 29.15 -17.51
C LEU A 92 2.35 28.57 -16.51
N VAL A 93 1.93 28.34 -15.25
CA VAL A 93 2.69 27.59 -14.26
C VAL A 93 1.89 26.37 -13.85
N ILE A 94 2.42 25.21 -14.17
CA ILE A 94 1.83 23.90 -13.83
C ILE A 94 2.31 23.52 -12.44
N ALA A 95 1.37 23.42 -11.49
CA ALA A 95 1.60 23.14 -10.08
C ALA A 95 0.81 21.91 -9.62
N THR A 96 0.83 20.85 -10.42
CA THR A 96 0.29 19.53 -10.11
C THR A 96 1.20 18.76 -9.16
N ASP A 97 0.70 17.70 -8.53
CA ASP A 97 1.47 16.85 -7.63
C ASP A 97 2.78 16.36 -8.33
N ASN A 98 3.82 16.08 -7.54
CA ASN A 98 5.14 15.77 -8.10
C ASN A 98 5.30 14.27 -8.35
N ASP A 99 4.39 13.64 -9.09
CA ASP A 99 4.43 12.23 -9.47
C ASP A 99 4.08 12.03 -10.96
N HIS A 100 4.10 10.77 -11.42
CA HIS A 100 3.81 10.43 -12.81
C HIS A 100 2.41 10.88 -13.27
N GLU A 101 1.40 10.78 -12.38
CA GLU A 101 0.04 11.22 -12.69
C GLU A 101 -0.05 12.75 -12.74
N GLY A 102 0.62 13.45 -11.81
CA GLY A 102 0.70 14.90 -11.84
C GLY A 102 1.40 15.44 -13.08
N GLU A 103 2.43 14.76 -13.61
CA GLU A 103 3.06 15.12 -14.87
C GLU A 103 2.11 14.89 -16.07
N LEU A 104 1.34 13.79 -16.04
CA LEU A 104 0.35 13.53 -17.08
C LEU A 104 -0.77 14.59 -17.05
N ILE A 105 -1.32 14.92 -15.89
CA ILE A 105 -2.30 16.01 -15.72
C ILE A 105 -1.71 17.33 -16.20
N GLY A 106 -0.45 17.60 -15.85
CA GLY A 106 0.28 18.79 -16.32
C GLY A 106 0.36 18.86 -17.84
N SER A 107 0.59 17.73 -18.52
CA SER A 107 0.62 17.64 -19.98
C SER A 107 -0.75 17.89 -20.63
N GLU A 108 -1.84 17.48 -19.96
CA GLU A 108 -3.21 17.75 -20.43
C GLU A 108 -3.55 19.24 -20.31
N ILE A 109 -3.16 19.88 -19.20
CA ILE A 109 -3.30 21.33 -18.99
C ILE A 109 -2.51 22.11 -20.03
N LEU A 110 -1.25 21.71 -20.28
CA LEU A 110 -0.39 22.32 -21.28
C LEU A 110 -0.97 22.19 -22.69
N SER A 111 -1.50 21.02 -23.04
CA SER A 111 -2.14 20.78 -24.34
C SER A 111 -3.34 21.71 -24.55
N LEU A 112 -4.20 21.87 -23.54
CA LEU A 112 -5.32 22.82 -23.59
C LEU A 112 -4.81 24.27 -23.70
N TYR A 113 -3.80 24.66 -22.93
CA TYR A 113 -3.21 26.00 -23.00
C TYR A 113 -2.65 26.32 -24.38
N ARG A 114 -1.85 25.41 -24.96
CA ARG A 114 -1.25 25.57 -26.28
C ARG A 114 -2.27 25.58 -27.41
N SER A 115 -3.36 24.83 -27.28
CA SER A 115 -4.45 24.87 -28.29
C SER A 115 -5.12 26.25 -28.39
N ILE A 116 -5.00 27.11 -27.37
CA ILE A 116 -5.59 28.45 -27.31
C ILE A 116 -4.56 29.54 -27.58
N ARG A 117 -3.33 29.38 -27.09
CA ARG A 117 -2.27 30.40 -27.10
C ARG A 117 -1.20 30.19 -28.16
N GLY A 118 -1.22 29.04 -28.84
CA GLY A 118 -0.20 28.62 -29.81
C GLY A 118 0.82 27.66 -29.21
N GLU A 119 1.45 26.86 -30.07
CA GLU A 119 2.38 25.78 -29.66
C GLU A 119 3.60 26.29 -28.90
N ASP A 120 4.09 27.51 -29.20
CA ASP A 120 5.25 28.12 -28.54
C ASP A 120 4.89 28.88 -27.26
N ALA A 121 3.64 28.80 -26.79
CA ALA A 121 3.21 29.51 -25.61
C ALA A 121 4.05 29.09 -24.37
N PRO A 122 4.64 30.08 -23.65
CA PRO A 122 5.57 29.81 -22.56
C PRO A 122 4.87 29.19 -21.34
N PHE A 123 5.51 28.22 -20.75
CA PHE A 123 5.07 27.63 -19.50
C PHE A 123 6.23 27.33 -18.55
N LYS A 124 5.91 27.06 -17.30
CA LYS A 124 6.83 26.64 -16.24
C LYS A 124 6.23 25.51 -15.44
N ARG A 125 7.06 24.69 -14.82
CA ARG A 125 6.69 23.63 -13.90
C ARG A 125 7.13 23.99 -12.47
N MET A 126 6.21 23.99 -11.53
CA MET A 126 6.45 24.20 -10.10
C MET A 126 6.37 22.86 -9.36
N ARG A 127 7.50 22.36 -8.83
CA ARG A 127 7.58 21.11 -8.06
C ARG A 127 7.64 21.39 -6.56
N PHE A 128 6.84 20.68 -5.79
CA PHE A 128 6.82 20.78 -4.33
C PHE A 128 6.41 19.42 -3.74
N ASN A 129 6.86 19.16 -2.51
CA ASN A 129 6.57 17.93 -1.76
C ASN A 129 5.71 18.20 -0.52
N SER A 130 5.44 19.47 -0.21
CA SER A 130 4.49 19.88 0.81
C SER A 130 3.86 21.24 0.46
N THR A 131 2.72 21.54 1.06
CA THR A 131 2.03 22.82 0.89
C THR A 131 2.45 23.87 1.93
N ALA A 132 3.58 23.62 2.64
CA ALA A 132 4.16 24.61 3.54
C ALA A 132 4.57 25.88 2.78
N LYS A 133 4.25 27.06 3.35
CA LYS A 133 4.54 28.36 2.72
C LYS A 133 6.02 28.50 2.33
N SER A 134 6.94 28.07 3.18
CA SER A 134 8.38 28.16 2.90
C SER A 134 8.79 27.32 1.70
N GLU A 135 8.26 26.09 1.57
CA GLU A 135 8.54 25.22 0.44
C GLU A 135 7.91 25.74 -0.85
N LEU A 136 6.67 26.22 -0.79
CA LEU A 136 6.02 26.82 -1.97
C LEU A 136 6.76 28.06 -2.49
N LEU A 137 7.31 28.89 -1.61
CA LEU A 137 8.13 30.04 -1.98
C LEU A 137 9.50 29.61 -2.56
N GLU A 138 10.11 28.59 -2.00
CA GLU A 138 11.35 28.00 -2.54
C GLU A 138 11.11 27.38 -3.91
N SER A 139 10.02 26.63 -4.09
CA SER A 139 9.61 26.05 -5.36
C SER A 139 9.29 27.11 -6.42
N TRP A 140 8.69 28.23 -6.02
CA TRP A 140 8.48 29.38 -6.90
C TRP A 140 9.79 29.98 -7.39
N GLY A 141 10.82 30.03 -6.57
CA GLY A 141 12.16 30.49 -6.94
C GLY A 141 12.94 29.54 -7.85
N ARG A 142 12.43 28.31 -8.05
CA ARG A 142 13.10 27.22 -8.80
C ARG A 142 12.20 26.63 -9.89
N LEU A 143 11.37 27.46 -10.52
CA LEU A 143 10.49 27.01 -11.62
C LEU A 143 11.31 26.37 -12.76
N GLU A 144 10.90 25.21 -13.19
CA GLU A 144 11.50 24.46 -14.30
C GLU A 144 10.87 24.87 -15.63
N ASP A 145 11.61 24.72 -16.73
CA ASP A 145 11.19 25.11 -18.08
C ASP A 145 10.43 24.00 -18.81
N ASP A 146 10.36 22.79 -18.23
CA ASP A 146 9.75 21.65 -18.90
C ASP A 146 9.11 20.66 -17.92
N LEU A 147 8.26 19.78 -18.47
CA LEU A 147 7.71 18.61 -17.79
C LEU A 147 8.70 17.43 -17.87
N ASN A 148 8.57 16.48 -16.97
CA ASN A 148 9.23 15.20 -17.12
C ASN A 148 8.45 14.32 -18.12
N TRP A 149 8.76 14.44 -19.40
CA TRP A 149 8.07 13.73 -20.48
C TRP A 149 8.19 12.21 -20.37
N ARG A 150 9.25 11.68 -19.78
CA ARG A 150 9.37 10.24 -19.52
C ARG A 150 8.33 9.76 -18.50
N TRP A 151 8.03 10.58 -17.50
CA TRP A 151 6.97 10.30 -16.55
C TRP A 151 5.58 10.40 -17.20
N VAL A 152 5.37 11.40 -18.05
CA VAL A 152 4.14 11.52 -18.85
C VAL A 152 3.93 10.28 -19.72
N GLU A 153 4.96 9.82 -20.44
CA GLU A 153 4.87 8.63 -21.29
C GLU A 153 4.61 7.35 -20.50
N LYS A 154 5.25 7.18 -19.35
CA LYS A 154 5.02 6.05 -18.44
C LYS A 154 3.57 6.01 -17.94
N ALA A 155 3.02 7.15 -17.50
CA ALA A 155 1.64 7.24 -17.06
C ALA A 155 0.65 6.98 -18.20
N ARG A 156 0.89 7.55 -19.38
CA ARG A 156 0.10 7.29 -20.60
C ARG A 156 0.11 5.80 -20.98
N LEU A 157 1.28 5.17 -20.94
CA LEU A 157 1.38 3.73 -21.24
C LEU A 157 0.53 2.93 -20.29
N ARG A 158 0.61 3.23 -18.98
CA ARG A 158 -0.21 2.54 -17.97
C ARG A 158 -1.70 2.70 -18.25
N GLN A 159 -2.18 3.92 -18.49
CA GLN A 159 -3.59 4.15 -18.79
C GLN A 159 -4.04 3.42 -20.07
N ALA A 160 -3.29 3.54 -21.15
CA ALA A 160 -3.61 2.88 -22.42
C ALA A 160 -3.61 1.35 -22.28
N PHE A 161 -2.57 0.80 -21.68
CA PHE A 161 -2.42 -0.63 -21.47
C PHE A 161 -3.54 -1.20 -20.58
N ASP A 162 -3.83 -0.57 -19.43
CA ASP A 162 -4.88 -1.04 -18.53
C ASP A 162 -6.27 -0.91 -19.17
N LEU A 163 -6.52 0.11 -20.00
CA LEU A 163 -7.76 0.25 -20.75
C LEU A 163 -7.94 -0.88 -21.79
N ILE A 164 -6.97 -1.08 -22.69
CA ILE A 164 -7.09 -2.05 -23.78
C ILE A 164 -7.17 -3.49 -23.24
N THR A 165 -6.31 -3.85 -22.29
CA THR A 165 -6.31 -5.21 -21.70
C THR A 165 -7.55 -5.43 -20.84
N GLY A 166 -7.88 -4.46 -19.99
CA GLY A 166 -9.08 -4.51 -19.14
C GLY A 166 -10.36 -4.63 -19.97
N ALA A 167 -10.51 -3.85 -21.04
CA ALA A 167 -11.67 -3.92 -21.94
C ALA A 167 -11.73 -5.26 -22.68
N ALA A 168 -10.61 -5.75 -23.25
CA ALA A 168 -10.58 -6.99 -24.00
C ALA A 168 -11.01 -8.20 -23.14
N PHE A 169 -10.35 -8.42 -22.01
CA PHE A 169 -10.65 -9.54 -21.11
C PHE A 169 -12.02 -9.40 -20.42
N THR A 170 -12.37 -8.20 -19.94
CA THR A 170 -13.66 -7.97 -19.31
C THR A 170 -14.82 -8.26 -20.24
N ARG A 171 -14.74 -7.80 -21.50
CA ARG A 171 -15.78 -8.07 -22.50
C ARG A 171 -15.84 -9.55 -22.85
N LEU A 172 -14.69 -10.19 -23.06
CA LEU A 172 -14.63 -11.63 -23.33
C LEU A 172 -15.33 -12.42 -22.23
N LEU A 173 -14.92 -12.25 -20.98
CA LEU A 173 -15.48 -12.98 -19.85
C LEU A 173 -16.96 -12.66 -19.61
N THR A 174 -17.31 -11.37 -19.64
CA THR A 174 -18.69 -10.93 -19.41
C THR A 174 -19.65 -11.44 -20.47
N LEU A 175 -19.34 -11.24 -21.75
CA LEU A 175 -20.25 -11.57 -22.85
C LEU A 175 -20.41 -13.08 -23.01
N SER A 176 -19.31 -13.85 -22.89
CA SER A 176 -19.37 -15.31 -22.96
C SER A 176 -20.19 -15.92 -21.82
N THR A 177 -20.01 -15.38 -20.59
CA THR A 177 -20.82 -15.84 -19.45
C THR A 177 -22.28 -15.38 -19.56
N LYS A 178 -22.53 -14.15 -20.06
CA LYS A 178 -23.86 -13.60 -20.23
C LYS A 178 -24.71 -14.35 -21.27
N ARG A 179 -24.09 -14.96 -22.28
CA ARG A 179 -24.78 -15.86 -23.24
C ARG A 179 -25.39 -17.07 -22.52
N ARG A 180 -24.80 -17.54 -21.42
CA ARG A 180 -25.24 -18.67 -20.62
C ARG A 180 -26.16 -18.27 -19.45
N ASN A 181 -25.94 -17.09 -18.89
CA ASN A 181 -26.72 -16.55 -17.77
C ASN A 181 -26.95 -15.05 -17.94
N LYS A 182 -28.14 -14.65 -18.33
CA LYS A 182 -28.53 -13.26 -18.60
C LYS A 182 -28.42 -12.33 -17.38
N ASN A 183 -28.41 -12.88 -16.17
CA ASN A 183 -28.31 -12.12 -14.91
C ASN A 183 -26.88 -11.63 -14.63
N VAL A 184 -25.89 -12.08 -15.38
CA VAL A 184 -24.52 -11.59 -15.26
C VAL A 184 -24.44 -10.14 -15.72
N ASN A 185 -24.05 -9.24 -14.82
CA ASN A 185 -23.86 -7.83 -15.16
C ASN A 185 -22.46 -7.56 -15.68
N LEU A 186 -21.45 -7.92 -14.90
CA LEU A 186 -20.04 -7.66 -15.21
C LEU A 186 -19.14 -8.70 -14.55
N ILE A 187 -18.22 -9.27 -15.32
CA ILE A 187 -17.07 -10.02 -14.83
C ILE A 187 -15.83 -9.23 -15.25
N SER A 188 -15.34 -8.36 -14.35
CA SER A 188 -14.21 -7.49 -14.64
C SER A 188 -12.89 -8.25 -14.52
N TRP A 189 -11.99 -7.96 -15.42
CA TRP A 189 -10.62 -8.41 -15.39
C TRP A 189 -9.69 -7.17 -15.39
N GLY A 190 -8.57 -7.25 -14.69
CA GLY A 190 -7.54 -6.22 -14.70
C GLY A 190 -6.21 -6.81 -14.31
N SER A 191 -5.13 -6.31 -14.93
CA SER A 191 -3.77 -6.81 -14.83
C SER A 191 -3.19 -6.80 -13.40
N CYS A 192 -3.67 -5.92 -12.51
CA CYS A 192 -3.34 -5.91 -11.08
C CYS A 192 -4.46 -6.52 -10.23
N GLN A 193 -5.73 -6.37 -10.65
CA GLN A 193 -6.90 -6.85 -9.92
C GLN A 193 -6.87 -8.37 -9.76
N ILE A 194 -6.60 -9.11 -10.83
CA ILE A 194 -6.61 -10.57 -10.82
C ILE A 194 -5.47 -11.15 -9.97
N PRO A 195 -4.21 -10.71 -10.07
CA PRO A 195 -3.17 -11.15 -9.14
C PRO A 195 -3.46 -10.82 -7.68
N THR A 196 -4.12 -9.69 -7.39
CA THR A 196 -4.56 -9.37 -6.02
C THR A 196 -5.57 -10.40 -5.50
N LEU A 197 -6.56 -10.77 -6.33
CA LEU A 197 -7.52 -11.83 -6.00
C LEU A 197 -6.84 -13.19 -5.87
N TYR A 198 -5.86 -13.49 -6.72
CA TYR A 198 -5.09 -14.74 -6.68
C TYR A 198 -4.46 -14.99 -5.31
N PHE A 199 -3.86 -13.97 -4.67
CA PHE A 199 -3.30 -14.14 -3.34
C PHE A 199 -4.34 -14.60 -2.31
N VAL A 200 -5.55 -14.04 -2.37
CA VAL A 200 -6.63 -14.40 -1.45
C VAL A 200 -7.11 -15.83 -1.71
N VAL A 201 -7.33 -16.19 -2.98
CA VAL A 201 -7.75 -17.56 -3.37
C VAL A 201 -6.68 -18.59 -3.03
N LYS A 202 -5.41 -18.29 -3.31
CA LYS A 202 -4.28 -19.16 -2.97
C LYS A 202 -4.24 -19.45 -1.47
N ARG A 203 -4.37 -18.42 -0.63
CA ARG A 203 -4.42 -18.58 0.83
C ARG A 203 -5.62 -19.44 1.27
N GLU A 204 -6.78 -19.28 0.68
CA GLU A 204 -7.93 -20.13 1.00
C GLU A 204 -7.71 -21.59 0.59
N LYS A 205 -7.07 -21.85 -0.58
CA LYS A 205 -6.65 -23.20 -0.98
C LYS A 205 -5.66 -23.82 0.02
N GLU A 206 -4.69 -23.05 0.52
CA GLU A 206 -3.76 -23.48 1.57
C GLU A 206 -4.49 -23.88 2.84
N ILE A 207 -5.49 -23.09 3.24
CA ILE A 207 -6.32 -23.38 4.44
C ILE A 207 -7.16 -24.64 4.23
N MET A 208 -7.83 -24.77 3.09
CA MET A 208 -8.71 -25.91 2.80
C MET A 208 -7.95 -27.24 2.61
N SER A 209 -6.72 -27.18 2.12
CA SER A 209 -5.86 -28.37 1.95
C SER A 209 -5.07 -28.74 3.19
N PHE A 210 -5.10 -27.88 4.21
CA PHE A 210 -4.36 -28.12 5.44
C PHE A 210 -4.92 -29.30 6.20
N LYS A 211 -4.03 -30.21 6.62
CA LYS A 211 -4.38 -31.36 7.47
C LYS A 211 -3.82 -31.13 8.85
N PRO A 212 -4.67 -30.91 9.87
CA PRO A 212 -4.21 -30.79 11.24
C PRO A 212 -3.47 -32.04 11.69
N THR A 213 -2.37 -31.86 12.38
CA THR A 213 -1.58 -32.93 13.00
C THR A 213 -1.60 -32.71 14.50
N LYS A 214 -2.05 -33.71 15.25
CA LYS A 214 -2.04 -33.68 16.70
C LYS A 214 -0.62 -33.78 17.22
N TYR A 215 -0.36 -33.05 18.30
CA TYR A 215 0.88 -33.14 19.05
C TYR A 215 0.59 -32.97 20.56
N TRP A 216 1.48 -33.47 21.36
CA TRP A 216 1.40 -33.39 22.83
C TRP A 216 2.63 -32.69 23.35
N TYR A 217 2.51 -32.04 24.47
CA TYR A 217 3.63 -31.44 25.20
C TYR A 217 3.33 -31.37 26.67
N LEU A 218 4.39 -31.37 27.50
CA LEU A 218 4.26 -31.11 28.91
C LEU A 218 4.28 -29.63 29.21
N ARG A 219 3.38 -29.18 30.06
CA ARG A 219 3.35 -27.82 30.59
C ARG A 219 3.54 -27.92 32.12
N ALA A 220 4.70 -27.47 32.62
CA ALA A 220 4.98 -27.46 34.03
C ALA A 220 4.90 -26.03 34.59
N THR A 221 4.17 -25.85 35.68
CA THR A 221 4.20 -24.64 36.50
C THR A 221 5.21 -24.85 37.62
N LEU A 222 6.23 -24.00 37.65
CA LEU A 222 7.37 -24.05 38.56
C LEU A 222 7.41 -22.83 39.46
N GLU A 223 7.94 -22.99 40.66
CA GLU A 223 8.02 -21.92 41.65
C GLU A 223 9.43 -21.86 42.26
N THR A 224 9.98 -20.66 42.31
CA THR A 224 11.26 -20.39 42.98
C THR A 224 11.10 -20.39 44.51
N ALA A 225 12.21 -20.46 45.26
CA ALA A 225 12.19 -20.33 46.73
C ALA A 225 11.60 -19.00 47.22
N LYS A 226 11.54 -17.97 46.34
CA LYS A 226 10.92 -16.67 46.63
C LYS A 226 9.42 -16.63 46.32
N GLY A 227 8.82 -17.72 45.88
CA GLY A 227 7.41 -17.80 45.52
C GLY A 227 7.07 -17.28 44.11
N GLU A 228 8.05 -16.97 43.25
CA GLU A 228 7.83 -16.53 41.90
C GLU A 228 7.48 -17.72 41.01
N LYS A 229 6.34 -17.65 40.32
CA LYS A 229 5.83 -18.72 39.45
C LYS A 229 6.08 -18.40 37.98
N PHE A 230 6.45 -19.41 37.21
CA PHE A 230 6.58 -19.36 35.78
C PHE A 230 6.29 -20.71 35.13
N THR A 231 6.14 -20.73 33.81
CA THR A 231 5.78 -21.94 33.05
C THR A 231 6.93 -22.38 32.17
N ALA A 232 7.19 -23.70 32.15
CA ALA A 232 8.12 -24.35 31.26
C ALA A 232 7.41 -25.41 30.40
N TYR A 233 7.90 -25.66 29.20
CA TYR A 233 7.29 -26.55 28.20
C TYR A 233 8.31 -27.58 27.72
N SER A 234 7.87 -28.81 27.45
CA SER A 234 8.67 -29.78 26.69
C SER A 234 8.66 -29.42 25.20
N GLN A 235 9.47 -30.14 24.44
CA GLN A 235 9.29 -30.18 22.99
C GLN A 235 7.94 -30.78 22.59
N HIS A 236 7.48 -30.53 21.38
CA HIS A 236 6.29 -31.16 20.80
C HIS A 236 6.59 -32.65 20.52
N LEU A 237 5.69 -33.53 20.93
CA LEU A 237 5.72 -34.95 20.72
C LEU A 237 4.56 -35.35 19.81
N TYR A 238 4.81 -36.17 18.84
CA TYR A 238 3.80 -36.58 17.85
C TYR A 238 3.22 -37.96 18.07
N GLU A 239 3.70 -38.66 19.12
CA GLU A 239 3.20 -39.96 19.55
C GLU A 239 2.66 -39.86 20.98
N GLN A 240 1.36 -40.15 21.16
CA GLN A 240 0.66 -40.01 22.45
C GLN A 240 1.31 -40.86 23.53
N LYS A 241 1.66 -42.12 23.23
CA LYS A 241 2.27 -43.03 24.21
C LYS A 241 3.60 -42.48 24.78
N VAL A 242 4.44 -41.93 23.90
CA VAL A 242 5.71 -41.31 24.30
C VAL A 242 5.44 -40.11 25.22
N ALA A 243 4.41 -39.32 24.91
CA ALA A 243 4.03 -38.17 25.72
C ALA A 243 3.48 -38.58 27.12
N GLU A 244 2.67 -39.63 27.18
CA GLU A 244 2.15 -40.20 28.42
C GLU A 244 3.26 -40.79 29.31
N GLU A 245 4.22 -41.50 28.72
CA GLU A 245 5.41 -42.00 29.42
C GLU A 245 6.26 -40.87 29.97
N LEU A 246 6.50 -39.82 29.18
CA LEU A 246 7.26 -38.64 29.61
C LEU A 246 6.56 -37.91 30.75
N HIS A 247 5.21 -37.77 30.66
CA HIS A 247 4.40 -37.18 31.69
C HIS A 247 4.46 -37.98 33.01
N SER A 248 4.31 -39.31 32.93
CA SER A 248 4.39 -40.19 34.11
C SER A 248 5.75 -40.08 34.80
N ARG A 249 6.84 -39.97 34.06
CA ARG A 249 8.18 -39.76 34.64
C ARG A 249 8.30 -38.38 35.32
N ALA A 250 7.72 -37.31 34.69
CA ALA A 250 7.79 -35.98 35.25
C ALA A 250 6.97 -35.82 36.53
N VAL A 251 5.74 -36.36 36.59
CA VAL A 251 4.81 -36.23 37.73
C VAL A 251 5.36 -36.91 39.00
N ASN A 252 6.15 -37.96 38.87
CA ASN A 252 6.76 -38.67 39.99
C ASN A 252 7.88 -37.88 40.72
N ASN A 253 8.20 -36.67 40.21
CA ASN A 253 9.20 -35.80 40.82
C ASN A 253 8.53 -34.59 41.51
N ASN A 254 9.06 -34.19 42.66
CA ASN A 254 8.59 -33.02 43.40
C ASN A 254 9.45 -31.77 43.16
N ILE A 255 10.63 -31.95 42.60
CA ILE A 255 11.64 -30.91 42.41
C ILE A 255 12.11 -30.92 40.95
N ALA A 256 12.21 -29.76 40.38
CA ALA A 256 12.88 -29.51 39.13
C ALA A 256 14.23 -28.80 39.37
N THR A 257 15.20 -29.00 38.48
CA THR A 257 16.52 -28.36 38.57
C THR A 257 16.79 -27.52 37.34
N VAL A 258 17.27 -26.32 37.53
CA VAL A 258 17.72 -25.44 36.43
C VAL A 258 19.03 -26.01 35.88
N LYS A 259 19.03 -26.47 34.62
CA LYS A 259 20.22 -26.93 33.90
C LYS A 259 21.03 -25.76 33.35
N THR A 260 20.38 -24.86 32.66
CA THR A 260 21.00 -23.63 32.13
C THR A 260 20.05 -22.45 32.26
N PHE A 261 20.61 -21.24 32.39
CA PHE A 261 19.89 -19.98 32.29
C PHE A 261 20.75 -18.98 31.55
N ARG A 262 20.24 -18.41 30.47
CA ARG A 262 20.96 -17.45 29.65
C ARG A 262 20.09 -16.24 29.38
N THR A 263 20.70 -15.07 29.44
CA THR A 263 20.10 -13.82 28.97
C THR A 263 20.90 -13.32 27.77
N SER A 264 20.20 -13.04 26.67
CA SER A 264 20.78 -12.46 25.46
C SER A 264 20.14 -11.12 25.16
N LEU A 265 20.94 -10.14 24.78
CA LEU A 265 20.45 -8.83 24.33
C LEU A 265 20.33 -8.83 22.80
N LYS A 266 19.19 -8.37 22.32
CA LYS A 266 18.92 -8.18 20.90
C LYS A 266 18.55 -6.74 20.63
N THR A 267 19.28 -6.08 19.76
CA THR A 267 18.94 -4.73 19.29
C THR A 267 17.69 -4.79 18.44
N GLN A 268 16.69 -4.01 18.83
CA GLN A 268 15.53 -3.72 18.02
C GLN A 268 15.74 -2.35 17.39
N TYR A 269 16.03 -2.36 16.11
CA TYR A 269 16.28 -1.13 15.38
C TYR A 269 15.03 -0.25 15.29
N ARG A 270 15.21 1.06 15.47
CA ARG A 270 14.17 2.05 15.22
C ARG A 270 13.62 1.99 13.80
N PRO A 271 12.37 2.44 13.57
CA PRO A 271 11.73 2.31 12.26
C PRO A 271 12.52 3.07 11.18
N LEU A 272 12.46 2.59 9.94
CA LEU A 272 12.91 3.34 8.78
C LEU A 272 12.00 4.56 8.55
N PRO A 273 12.44 5.58 7.80
CA PRO A 273 11.60 6.69 7.37
C PRO A 273 10.32 6.19 6.69
N SER A 274 9.24 6.94 6.81
CA SER A 274 7.91 6.54 6.38
C SER A 274 7.78 6.59 4.86
N ARG A 275 7.45 5.46 4.23
CA ARG A 275 6.94 5.39 2.86
C ARG A 275 5.48 4.95 2.86
N THR A 276 4.78 5.16 1.76
CA THR A 276 3.33 4.91 1.64
C THR A 276 2.94 3.52 2.12
N ASP A 277 3.56 2.48 1.58
CA ASP A 277 3.21 1.09 1.89
C ASP A 277 3.39 0.73 3.36
N ASP A 278 4.48 1.20 3.99
CA ASP A 278 4.75 0.93 5.40
C ASP A 278 3.69 1.59 6.29
N VAL A 279 3.34 2.86 6.01
CA VAL A 279 2.33 3.60 6.77
C VAL A 279 0.95 2.97 6.60
N LEU A 280 0.56 2.60 5.37
CA LEU A 280 -0.74 1.99 5.10
C LEU A 280 -0.87 0.61 5.75
N ARG A 281 0.16 -0.24 5.68
CA ARG A 281 0.15 -1.56 6.34
C ARG A 281 0.00 -1.44 7.85
N ASP A 282 0.79 -0.56 8.46
CA ASP A 282 0.77 -0.38 9.91
C ASP A 282 -0.57 0.22 10.37
N LEU A 283 -1.04 1.28 9.70
CA LEU A 283 -2.33 1.90 10.02
C LEU A 283 -3.51 0.97 9.75
N ALA A 284 -3.49 0.17 8.68
CA ALA A 284 -4.54 -0.82 8.42
C ALA A 284 -4.59 -1.89 9.52
N ARG A 285 -3.43 -2.32 10.04
CA ARG A 285 -3.33 -3.24 11.17
C ARG A 285 -3.87 -2.62 12.46
N LEU A 286 -3.53 -1.35 12.74
CA LEU A 286 -3.91 -0.65 13.97
C LEU A 286 -5.38 -0.24 13.98
N THR A 287 -5.94 0.15 12.83
CA THR A 287 -7.28 0.76 12.74
C THR A 287 -8.33 -0.14 12.13
N ARG A 288 -7.92 -1.20 11.42
CA ARG A 288 -8.77 -2.06 10.59
C ARG A 288 -9.53 -1.32 9.48
N ILE A 289 -9.08 -0.11 9.12
CA ILE A 289 -9.62 0.68 8.01
C ILE A 289 -8.94 0.21 6.71
N ALA A 290 -9.70 0.25 5.60
CA ALA A 290 -9.17 -0.08 4.28
C ALA A 290 -8.06 0.90 3.85
N ALA A 291 -7.02 0.38 3.21
CA ALA A 291 -5.85 1.17 2.81
C ALA A 291 -6.20 2.31 1.86
N SER A 292 -7.16 2.11 0.93
CA SER A 292 -7.66 3.15 0.04
C SER A 292 -8.24 4.35 0.81
N LYS A 293 -8.98 4.08 1.89
CA LYS A 293 -9.54 5.12 2.74
C LYS A 293 -8.47 5.81 3.59
N LEU A 294 -7.49 5.05 4.10
CA LEU A 294 -6.36 5.62 4.83
C LEU A 294 -5.52 6.53 3.93
N LEU A 295 -5.24 6.11 2.70
CA LEU A 295 -4.51 6.93 1.72
C LEU A 295 -5.25 8.22 1.42
N SER A 296 -6.57 8.16 1.17
CA SER A 296 -7.39 9.37 0.97
C SER A 296 -7.36 10.34 2.17
N MET A 297 -7.31 9.80 3.39
CA MET A 297 -7.15 10.63 4.60
C MET A 297 -5.74 11.23 4.72
N MET A 298 -4.70 10.51 4.30
CA MET A 298 -3.35 11.06 4.22
C MET A 298 -3.25 12.15 3.16
N GLU A 299 -3.91 12.00 2.02
CA GLU A 299 -4.03 13.04 0.99
C GLU A 299 -4.76 14.29 1.50
N THR A 300 -5.76 14.12 2.36
CA THR A 300 -6.41 15.25 3.04
C THR A 300 -5.42 15.98 3.94
N LEU A 301 -4.67 15.26 4.79
CA LEU A 301 -3.65 15.86 5.65
C LEU A 301 -2.55 16.57 4.85
N TYR A 302 -2.13 16.01 3.72
CA TYR A 302 -1.17 16.64 2.81
C TYR A 302 -1.73 17.93 2.20
N SER A 303 -2.92 17.86 1.63
CA SER A 303 -3.53 19.00 0.94
C SER A 303 -3.87 20.17 1.88
N GLU A 304 -4.04 19.88 3.16
CA GLU A 304 -4.24 20.85 4.22
C GLU A 304 -2.92 21.31 4.89
N GLY A 305 -1.78 20.79 4.47
CA GLY A 305 -0.46 21.21 4.91
C GLY A 305 0.07 20.60 6.21
N TYR A 306 -0.51 19.49 6.67
CA TYR A 306 -0.10 18.84 7.92
C TYR A 306 0.98 17.78 7.76
N ILE A 307 1.06 17.13 6.61
CA ILE A 307 2.11 16.16 6.27
C ILE A 307 2.68 16.46 4.87
N SER A 308 3.84 15.90 4.57
CA SER A 308 4.40 15.90 3.22
C SER A 308 3.60 14.99 2.29
N TYR A 309 3.90 15.03 1.00
CA TYR A 309 3.25 14.21 -0.02
C TYR A 309 3.19 12.73 0.39
N PRO A 310 2.00 12.11 0.41
CA PRO A 310 1.84 10.80 1.02
C PRO A 310 2.09 9.61 0.08
N ARG A 311 2.35 9.85 -1.21
CA ARG A 311 2.65 8.81 -2.19
C ARG A 311 4.13 8.85 -2.52
N THR A 312 4.90 7.99 -1.86
CA THR A 312 6.35 7.87 -2.03
C THR A 312 6.81 6.46 -1.68
N ASP A 313 7.72 5.93 -2.48
CA ASP A 313 8.43 4.70 -2.17
C ASP A 313 9.75 4.97 -1.42
N THR A 314 10.08 6.24 -1.19
CA THR A 314 11.32 6.66 -0.54
C THR A 314 11.31 6.39 0.96
N ASN A 315 12.36 5.72 1.45
CA ASN A 315 12.64 5.52 2.88
C ASN A 315 14.05 6.00 3.28
N LYS A 316 14.55 6.99 2.54
CA LYS A 316 15.86 7.60 2.73
C LYS A 316 15.70 9.12 2.64
N TYR A 317 16.13 9.86 3.67
CA TYR A 317 16.12 11.33 3.59
C TYR A 317 17.22 11.82 2.66
N PRO A 318 16.93 12.84 1.81
CA PRO A 318 17.95 13.53 1.04
C PRO A 318 19.06 14.11 1.93
N GLN A 319 20.25 14.27 1.39
CA GLN A 319 21.40 14.77 2.16
C GLN A 319 21.16 16.15 2.80
N ASN A 320 20.41 17.01 2.12
CA ASN A 320 20.09 18.38 2.58
C ASN A 320 18.71 18.48 3.24
N PHE A 321 18.14 17.36 3.71
CA PHE A 321 16.82 17.37 4.30
C PHE A 321 16.78 18.18 5.59
N ARG A 322 15.81 19.10 5.70
CA ARG A 322 15.61 19.97 6.86
C ARG A 322 14.67 19.33 7.88
N PHE A 323 15.22 18.80 8.96
CA PHE A 323 14.45 18.15 10.02
C PHE A 323 13.69 19.13 10.93
N ASP A 324 14.05 20.43 10.92
CA ASP A 324 13.51 21.43 11.85
C ASP A 324 11.99 21.60 11.78
N ALA A 325 11.43 21.63 10.56
CA ALA A 325 9.97 21.75 10.37
C ALA A 325 9.23 20.56 10.98
N GLY A 326 9.69 19.35 10.70
CA GLY A 326 9.10 18.12 11.24
C GLY A 326 9.25 18.03 12.77
N LEU A 327 10.40 18.43 13.30
CA LEU A 327 10.63 18.48 14.74
C LEU A 327 9.69 19.48 15.41
N LYS A 328 9.59 20.70 14.86
CA LYS A 328 8.67 21.74 15.36
C LYS A 328 7.22 21.25 15.37
N ALA A 329 6.76 20.67 14.24
CA ALA A 329 5.41 20.13 14.14
C ALA A 329 5.14 19.04 15.19
N THR A 330 6.12 18.17 15.44
CA THR A 330 6.03 17.07 16.42
C THR A 330 5.91 17.60 17.86
N ILE A 331 6.67 18.64 18.21
CA ILE A 331 6.62 19.28 19.54
C ILE A 331 5.28 20.04 19.72
N GLU A 332 4.95 20.93 18.81
CA GLU A 332 3.73 21.75 18.86
C GLU A 332 2.46 20.87 18.78
N GLY A 333 2.55 19.73 18.11
CA GLY A 333 1.50 18.72 18.06
C GLY A 333 1.39 17.84 19.30
N GLY A 334 2.25 18.06 20.32
CA GLY A 334 2.16 17.38 21.62
C GLY A 334 2.64 15.93 21.63
N ILE A 335 3.44 15.51 20.65
CA ILE A 335 4.02 14.16 20.61
C ILE A 335 5.16 14.02 21.62
N VAL A 336 6.00 15.05 21.73
CA VAL A 336 7.06 15.18 22.72
C VAL A 336 6.94 16.50 23.43
N ARG A 337 7.32 16.54 24.71
CA ARG A 337 7.14 17.74 25.56
C ARG A 337 8.24 18.78 25.40
N GLU A 338 9.45 18.34 25.11
CA GLU A 338 10.62 19.18 25.07
C GLU A 338 11.40 19.02 23.77
N ARG A 339 12.05 20.11 23.36
CA ARG A 339 12.95 20.10 22.23
C ARG A 339 14.20 19.30 22.61
N THR A 340 14.53 18.30 21.79
CA THR A 340 15.83 17.63 21.94
C THR A 340 16.95 18.54 21.44
N GLU A 341 18.05 18.60 22.19
CA GLU A 341 19.30 19.27 21.75
C GLU A 341 20.12 18.36 20.83
N ARG A 342 19.77 17.10 20.74
CA ARG A 342 20.49 16.14 19.89
C ARG A 342 20.23 16.45 18.41
N PRO A 343 21.28 16.47 17.58
CA PRO A 343 21.12 16.58 16.14
C PRO A 343 20.39 15.35 15.59
N PRO A 344 19.66 15.49 14.47
CA PRO A 344 18.99 14.34 13.84
C PRO A 344 20.02 13.31 13.36
N ARG A 345 19.77 12.04 13.67
CA ARG A 345 20.58 10.89 13.25
C ARG A 345 19.67 9.82 12.65
N PRO A 346 19.07 10.07 11.47
CA PRO A 346 18.10 9.16 10.92
C PRO A 346 18.71 7.80 10.55
N ARG A 347 18.00 6.74 10.86
CA ARG A 347 18.30 5.44 10.28
C ARG A 347 17.78 5.45 8.85
N GLN A 348 18.69 5.37 7.88
CA GLN A 348 18.35 5.44 6.46
C GLN A 348 17.96 4.07 5.89
N GLY A 349 16.97 4.05 4.98
CA GLY A 349 16.67 2.92 4.12
C GLY A 349 17.54 2.95 2.85
N LYS A 350 17.09 2.17 1.85
CA LYS A 350 17.79 2.04 0.55
C LYS A 350 16.94 2.51 -0.63
N LEU A 351 15.65 2.71 -0.41
CA LEU A 351 14.69 3.07 -1.46
C LEU A 351 14.64 4.58 -1.61
N ASP A 352 14.69 5.02 -2.87
CA ASP A 352 14.66 6.41 -3.27
C ASP A 352 13.95 6.48 -4.63
N ASP A 353 12.81 7.16 -4.69
CA ASP A 353 12.03 7.32 -5.93
C ASP A 353 12.54 8.49 -6.78
N GLY A 354 13.54 9.22 -6.29
CA GLY A 354 14.16 10.35 -6.97
C GLY A 354 13.29 11.62 -7.03
N ALA A 355 12.10 11.60 -6.42
CA ALA A 355 11.13 12.69 -6.48
C ALA A 355 10.77 13.24 -5.11
N HIS A 356 10.60 12.38 -4.12
CA HIS A 356 10.02 12.74 -2.83
C HIS A 356 10.92 12.37 -1.67
N PRO A 357 10.89 13.15 -0.58
CA PRO A 357 11.37 12.67 0.71
C PRO A 357 10.40 11.62 1.28
N PRO A 358 10.80 10.88 2.31
CA PRO A 358 9.87 10.10 3.13
C PRO A 358 8.75 10.98 3.69
N ILE A 359 7.61 10.37 4.02
CA ILE A 359 6.47 11.08 4.63
C ILE A 359 6.86 11.57 6.03
N PHE A 360 6.67 12.87 6.30
CA PHE A 360 6.98 13.50 7.58
C PHE A 360 5.92 14.53 7.98
N PRO A 361 5.79 14.91 9.26
CA PRO A 361 4.89 15.96 9.71
C PRO A 361 5.41 17.33 9.29
N VAL A 362 4.56 18.16 8.68
CA VAL A 362 4.91 19.52 8.19
C VAL A 362 4.39 20.59 9.14
N ALA A 363 3.18 20.40 9.68
CA ALA A 363 2.57 21.28 10.68
C ALA A 363 1.86 20.45 11.75
N PRO A 364 1.62 21.01 12.97
CA PRO A 364 0.90 20.33 14.03
C PRO A 364 -0.58 20.16 13.67
N TYR A 365 -1.09 18.93 13.75
CA TYR A 365 -2.52 18.67 13.57
C TYR A 365 -3.22 18.56 14.93
N MET A 366 -4.05 19.53 15.25
CA MET A 366 -4.75 19.62 16.55
C MET A 366 -6.20 19.08 16.50
N GLY A 367 -6.63 18.55 15.35
CA GLY A 367 -7.94 17.93 15.21
C GLY A 367 -8.07 16.62 16.00
N SER A 368 -9.15 15.93 15.80
CA SER A 368 -9.47 14.68 16.53
C SER A 368 -9.76 13.52 15.56
N GLY A 369 -10.10 12.37 16.12
CA GLY A 369 -10.53 11.18 15.37
C GLY A 369 -9.40 10.50 14.60
N ILE A 370 -9.74 9.94 13.42
CA ILE A 370 -8.82 9.11 12.66
C ILE A 370 -7.70 9.93 12.00
N LEU A 371 -7.96 11.14 11.54
CA LEU A 371 -6.94 12.02 10.97
C LEU A 371 -5.86 12.34 12.01
N ARG A 372 -6.25 12.58 13.26
CA ARG A 372 -5.30 12.77 14.38
C ARG A 372 -4.44 11.52 14.59
N LYS A 373 -5.03 10.32 14.58
CA LYS A 373 -4.28 9.06 14.73
C LYS A 373 -3.28 8.83 13.61
N ILE A 374 -3.65 9.15 12.37
CA ILE A 374 -2.75 9.06 11.21
C ILE A 374 -1.57 10.02 11.36
N TRP A 375 -1.88 11.29 11.68
CA TRP A 375 -0.86 12.31 11.88
C TRP A 375 0.09 11.94 13.04
N GLU A 376 -0.45 11.49 14.18
CA GLU A 376 0.33 11.05 15.34
C GLU A 376 1.26 9.88 15.00
N TYR A 377 0.77 8.91 14.24
CA TYR A 377 1.58 7.79 13.78
C TYR A 377 2.78 8.29 12.96
N ILE A 378 2.54 9.18 12.00
CA ILE A 378 3.59 9.74 11.14
C ILE A 378 4.58 10.57 11.97
N ALA A 379 4.11 11.42 12.87
CA ALA A 379 4.93 12.28 13.71
C ALA A 379 5.78 11.46 14.72
N LYS A 380 5.17 10.47 15.37
CA LYS A 380 5.88 9.55 16.27
C LYS A 380 6.96 8.75 15.53
N ARG A 381 6.64 8.25 14.32
CA ARG A 381 7.59 7.48 13.51
C ARG A 381 8.75 8.33 13.02
N PHE A 382 8.48 9.58 12.59
CA PHE A 382 9.49 10.56 12.23
C PHE A 382 10.47 10.83 13.38
N TYR A 383 9.94 11.14 14.57
CA TYR A 383 10.75 11.42 15.75
C TYR A 383 11.55 10.19 16.19
N ALA A 384 10.91 9.04 16.23
CA ALA A 384 11.54 7.77 16.57
C ALA A 384 12.71 7.44 15.64
N ASN A 385 12.55 7.65 14.33
CA ASN A 385 13.60 7.42 13.35
C ASN A 385 14.78 8.39 13.50
N ALA A 386 14.52 9.70 13.67
CA ALA A 386 15.54 10.73 13.56
C ALA A 386 16.21 11.08 14.91
N TYR A 387 15.50 10.93 16.04
CA TYR A 387 15.92 11.47 17.34
C TYR A 387 16.01 10.45 18.47
N CYS A 388 15.49 9.24 18.31
CA CYS A 388 15.60 8.18 19.32
C CYS A 388 16.78 7.25 19.05
N ASP A 389 17.19 6.53 20.08
CA ASP A 389 18.13 5.42 19.97
C ASP A 389 17.36 4.12 19.65
N ASP A 390 18.08 3.09 19.21
CA ASP A 390 17.52 1.76 19.05
C ASP A 390 17.10 1.20 20.41
N ALA A 391 16.12 0.31 20.45
CA ALA A 391 15.71 -0.35 21.68
C ALA A 391 16.51 -1.65 21.88
N GLU A 392 16.60 -2.10 23.12
CA GLU A 392 17.17 -3.40 23.45
C GLU A 392 16.14 -4.31 24.09
N ILE A 393 16.07 -5.53 23.60
CA ILE A 393 15.20 -6.58 24.12
C ILE A 393 16.08 -7.66 24.73
N ALA A 394 15.90 -7.92 26.02
CA ALA A 394 16.50 -9.04 26.72
C ALA A 394 15.63 -10.30 26.49
N GLY A 395 16.21 -11.30 25.84
CA GLY A 395 15.63 -12.64 25.73
C GLY A 395 16.21 -13.54 26.81
N GLN A 396 15.37 -14.21 27.57
CA GLN A 396 15.74 -15.18 28.59
C GLN A 396 15.40 -16.59 28.11
N ASP A 397 16.32 -17.55 28.27
CA ASP A 397 16.12 -18.96 27.92
C ASP A 397 16.63 -19.81 29.10
N ALA A 398 15.78 -20.67 29.63
CA ALA A 398 16.08 -21.57 30.71
C ALA A 398 15.81 -23.03 30.26
N GLU A 399 16.82 -23.87 30.42
CA GLU A 399 16.66 -25.34 30.34
C GLU A 399 16.48 -25.87 31.75
N ILE A 400 15.43 -26.67 31.96
CA ILE A 400 15.01 -27.16 33.26
C ILE A 400 14.81 -28.66 33.16
N MET A 401 15.30 -29.40 34.18
CA MET A 401 15.17 -30.85 34.25
C MET A 401 14.16 -31.23 35.36
N ILE A 402 13.21 -32.07 35.01
CA ILE A 402 12.36 -32.82 35.97
C ILE A 402 12.76 -34.27 35.86
N GLY A 403 13.64 -34.72 36.77
CA GLY A 403 14.30 -36.02 36.59
C GLY A 403 15.14 -35.99 35.31
N ASP A 404 14.81 -36.87 34.35
CA ASP A 404 15.42 -36.94 33.02
C ASP A 404 14.62 -36.20 31.93
N VAL A 405 13.53 -35.54 32.27
CA VAL A 405 12.65 -34.80 31.34
C VAL A 405 13.13 -33.38 31.19
N GLU A 406 13.52 -33.00 29.98
CA GLU A 406 13.95 -31.64 29.64
C GLU A 406 12.74 -30.75 29.29
N LEU A 407 12.68 -29.58 29.93
CA LEU A 407 11.71 -28.54 29.71
C LEU A 407 12.44 -27.21 29.38
N ARG A 408 11.78 -26.32 28.68
CA ARG A 408 12.30 -24.98 28.37
C ARG A 408 11.30 -23.91 28.81
N ALA A 409 11.84 -22.86 29.46
CA ALA A 409 11.10 -21.65 29.72
C ALA A 409 11.76 -20.50 28.96
N ARG A 410 10.93 -19.67 28.31
CA ARG A 410 11.39 -18.48 27.56
C ARG A 410 10.69 -17.24 28.08
N GLY A 411 11.50 -16.21 28.29
CA GLY A 411 11.03 -14.89 28.67
C GLY A 411 11.61 -13.82 27.76
N SER A 412 10.97 -12.66 27.75
CA SER A 412 11.52 -11.47 27.09
C SER A 412 10.99 -10.21 27.75
N TYR A 413 11.83 -9.17 27.80
CA TYR A 413 11.44 -7.85 28.25
C TYR A 413 12.27 -6.78 27.57
N VAL A 414 11.78 -5.56 27.55
CA VAL A 414 12.50 -4.41 27.00
C VAL A 414 13.50 -3.92 28.07
N SER A 415 14.79 -4.16 27.82
CA SER A 415 15.88 -3.74 28.74
C SER A 415 16.22 -2.27 28.59
N SER A 416 16.14 -1.74 27.34
CA SER A 416 16.28 -0.33 27.03
C SER A 416 15.15 0.08 26.07
N PRO A 417 14.28 1.02 26.47
CA PRO A 417 13.10 1.35 25.68
C PRO A 417 13.44 2.03 24.34
N GLY A 418 14.54 2.80 24.26
CA GLY A 418 14.90 3.48 23.02
C GLY A 418 13.72 4.20 22.38
N PHE A 419 13.49 3.94 21.06
CA PHE A 419 12.40 4.54 20.32
C PHE A 419 11.00 4.15 20.80
N TYR A 420 10.85 3.06 21.54
CA TYR A 420 9.53 2.66 22.11
C TYR A 420 9.00 3.67 23.14
N SER A 421 9.83 4.56 23.65
CA SER A 421 9.40 5.66 24.51
C SER A 421 8.45 6.64 23.80
N VAL A 422 8.51 6.71 22.47
CA VAL A 422 7.67 7.60 21.64
C VAL A 422 6.80 6.81 20.64
N PHE A 423 7.39 5.81 19.98
CA PHE A 423 6.72 4.99 18.97
C PHE A 423 6.45 3.58 19.52
N ASP A 424 5.38 3.46 20.28
CA ASP A 424 5.03 2.31 21.10
C ASP A 424 4.06 1.31 20.43
N TYR A 425 3.61 1.59 19.21
CA TYR A 425 2.55 0.81 18.51
C TYR A 425 2.83 -0.69 18.38
N PHE A 426 4.09 -1.08 18.27
CA PHE A 426 4.50 -2.48 18.08
C PHE A 426 5.51 -2.92 19.13
N LYS A 427 5.47 -2.28 20.31
CA LYS A 427 6.25 -2.72 21.46
C LYS A 427 5.85 -4.15 21.81
N PRO A 428 6.80 -5.10 21.94
CA PRO A 428 6.48 -6.46 22.30
C PRO A 428 5.91 -6.54 23.71
N SER A 429 5.03 -7.51 23.93
CA SER A 429 4.57 -7.86 25.28
C SER A 429 5.73 -8.44 26.08
N GLU A 430 5.84 -8.06 27.34
CA GLU A 430 6.87 -8.54 28.22
C GLU A 430 6.38 -9.80 28.99
N ASN A 431 7.24 -10.81 29.03
CA ASN A 431 7.08 -12.00 29.82
C ASN A 431 8.44 -12.31 30.47
N ARG A 432 8.69 -11.70 31.62
CA ARG A 432 9.98 -11.81 32.30
C ARG A 432 10.02 -13.08 33.16
N LEU A 433 11.04 -13.92 32.96
CA LEU A 433 11.33 -15.02 33.86
C LEU A 433 12.01 -14.49 35.14
N PRO A 434 11.81 -15.20 36.30
CA PRO A 434 12.62 -14.95 37.47
C PRO A 434 14.10 -15.11 37.18
N GLN A 435 14.96 -14.49 37.99
CA GLN A 435 16.40 -14.72 37.91
C GLN A 435 16.71 -16.12 38.38
N LEU A 436 17.21 -16.96 37.51
CA LEU A 436 17.55 -18.36 37.79
C LEU A 436 19.06 -18.55 37.75
N THR A 437 19.52 -19.59 38.47
CA THR A 437 20.94 -20.01 38.45
C THR A 437 21.05 -21.50 38.14
N PRO A 438 22.04 -21.93 37.33
CA PRO A 438 22.29 -23.36 37.11
C PRO A 438 22.46 -24.12 38.44
N GLY A 439 21.82 -25.31 38.56
CA GLY A 439 21.76 -26.11 39.80
C GLY A 439 20.67 -25.69 40.79
N GLN A 440 19.97 -24.56 40.54
CA GLN A 440 18.88 -24.13 41.44
C GLN A 440 17.73 -25.13 41.42
N SER A 441 17.24 -25.48 42.60
CA SER A 441 16.03 -26.29 42.79
C SER A 441 14.78 -25.42 42.69
N LEU A 442 13.77 -25.94 42.02
CA LEU A 442 12.47 -25.31 41.80
C LEU A 442 11.37 -26.26 42.33
N ARG A 443 10.38 -25.73 43.00
CA ARG A 443 9.20 -26.51 43.39
C ARG A 443 8.30 -26.73 42.18
N ILE A 444 7.90 -27.95 41.93
CA ILE A 444 6.90 -28.27 40.93
C ILE A 444 5.51 -28.01 41.52
N VAL A 445 4.76 -27.09 40.93
CA VAL A 445 3.38 -26.77 41.32
C VAL A 445 2.40 -27.68 40.59
N SER A 446 2.60 -27.86 39.29
CA SER A 446 1.83 -28.81 38.45
C SER A 446 2.64 -29.23 37.24
N VAL A 447 2.35 -30.44 36.75
CA VAL A 447 2.77 -30.89 35.40
C VAL A 447 1.53 -31.42 34.70
N GLU A 448 1.25 -30.87 33.56
CA GLU A 448 0.08 -31.22 32.76
C GLU A 448 0.52 -31.75 31.40
N LEU A 449 -0.11 -32.84 30.94
CA LEU A 449 -0.01 -33.28 29.55
C LEU A 449 -1.06 -32.53 28.72
N VAL A 450 -0.62 -31.72 27.79
CA VAL A 450 -1.49 -30.92 26.89
C VAL A 450 -1.50 -31.55 25.51
N GLU A 451 -2.70 -31.81 24.99
CA GLU A 451 -2.95 -32.16 23.58
C GLU A 451 -3.32 -30.88 22.84
N ASP A 452 -2.70 -30.62 21.69
CA ASP A 452 -3.04 -29.54 20.78
C ASP A 452 -2.88 -30.04 19.33
N GLU A 453 -3.25 -29.23 18.37
CA GLU A 453 -3.10 -29.55 16.96
C GLU A 453 -2.53 -28.38 16.17
N THR A 454 -1.82 -28.69 15.10
CA THR A 454 -1.33 -27.66 14.17
C THR A 454 -2.51 -26.94 13.52
N LYS A 455 -2.38 -25.62 13.31
CA LYS A 455 -3.44 -24.76 12.76
C LYS A 455 -3.09 -24.31 11.34
N PRO A 456 -4.09 -24.20 10.46
CA PRO A 456 -3.84 -23.65 9.11
C PRO A 456 -3.33 -22.20 9.21
N PRO A 457 -2.67 -21.71 8.15
CA PRO A 457 -2.29 -20.30 8.10
C PRO A 457 -3.55 -19.40 8.19
N PRO A 458 -3.47 -18.24 8.84
CA PRO A 458 -4.61 -17.33 8.92
C PRO A 458 -4.94 -16.74 7.54
N ARG A 459 -6.21 -16.36 7.34
CA ARG A 459 -6.63 -15.60 6.17
C ARG A 459 -5.94 -14.26 6.11
N LEU A 460 -5.75 -13.74 4.89
CA LEU A 460 -5.05 -12.47 4.68
C LEU A 460 -5.86 -11.29 5.23
N SER A 461 -5.24 -10.53 6.11
CA SER A 461 -5.69 -9.19 6.50
C SER A 461 -5.33 -8.17 5.41
N GLU A 462 -5.86 -6.94 5.52
CA GLU A 462 -5.48 -5.81 4.65
C GLU A 462 -3.96 -5.63 4.59
N SER A 463 -3.30 -5.58 5.76
CA SER A 463 -1.86 -5.40 5.89
C SER A 463 -1.05 -6.52 5.22
N GLU A 464 -1.51 -7.77 5.36
CA GLU A 464 -0.86 -8.93 4.75
C GLU A 464 -1.06 -8.98 3.24
N LEU A 465 -2.26 -8.63 2.76
CA LEU A 465 -2.54 -8.56 1.32
C LEU A 465 -1.68 -7.49 0.64
N LEU A 466 -1.59 -6.29 1.24
CA LEU A 466 -0.70 -5.23 0.73
C LEU A 466 0.77 -5.69 0.70
N ARG A 467 1.22 -6.43 1.71
CA ARG A 467 2.59 -6.97 1.76
C ARG A 467 2.83 -8.00 0.65
N GLU A 468 1.86 -8.89 0.38
CA GLU A 468 1.97 -9.84 -0.73
C GLU A 468 2.00 -9.13 -2.10
N MET A 469 1.18 -8.07 -2.27
CA MET A 469 1.19 -7.25 -3.47
C MET A 469 2.54 -6.55 -3.67
N GLU A 470 3.06 -5.89 -2.63
CA GLU A 470 4.35 -5.21 -2.65
C GLU A 470 5.49 -6.19 -2.99
N LYS A 471 5.58 -7.31 -2.28
CA LYS A 471 6.59 -8.36 -2.49
C LYS A 471 6.62 -8.88 -3.94
N ASN A 472 5.48 -8.83 -4.62
CA ASN A 472 5.32 -9.29 -5.99
C ASN A 472 5.23 -8.16 -7.02
N ASN A 473 5.49 -6.91 -6.65
CA ASN A 473 5.43 -5.71 -7.50
C ASN A 473 4.06 -5.54 -8.19
N ILE A 474 2.96 -5.77 -7.45
CA ILE A 474 1.60 -5.54 -7.95
C ILE A 474 1.11 -4.17 -7.50
N GLY A 475 0.86 -3.30 -8.47
CA GLY A 475 0.52 -1.89 -8.24
C GLY A 475 1.72 -1.07 -7.77
N THR A 476 1.57 0.24 -7.81
CA THR A 476 2.53 1.21 -7.30
C THR A 476 2.06 1.77 -5.94
N ASP A 477 2.88 2.58 -5.29
CA ASP A 477 2.53 3.39 -4.11
C ASP A 477 1.21 4.17 -4.31
N ALA A 478 0.98 4.70 -5.53
CA ALA A 478 -0.24 5.41 -5.89
C ALA A 478 -1.48 4.53 -6.01
N THR A 479 -1.35 3.27 -6.44
CA THR A 479 -2.49 2.44 -6.87
C THR A 479 -2.72 1.20 -6.01
N ARG A 480 -1.70 0.68 -5.33
CA ARG A 480 -1.75 -0.58 -4.56
C ARG A 480 -2.88 -0.60 -3.53
N ALA A 481 -3.08 0.51 -2.83
CA ALA A 481 -4.11 0.65 -1.80
C ALA A 481 -5.55 0.46 -2.33
N SER A 482 -5.81 0.64 -3.63
CA SER A 482 -7.15 0.56 -4.21
C SER A 482 -7.60 -0.87 -4.54
N PHE A 483 -6.68 -1.77 -4.88
CA PHE A 483 -7.02 -3.10 -5.38
C PHE A 483 -7.74 -4.01 -4.37
N PRO A 484 -7.39 -4.04 -3.07
CA PRO A 484 -8.16 -4.80 -2.07
C PRO A 484 -9.63 -4.36 -1.99
N THR A 485 -9.89 -3.06 -2.07
CA THR A 485 -11.25 -2.51 -2.12
C THR A 485 -11.93 -2.87 -3.44
N LEU A 486 -11.24 -2.77 -4.57
CA LEU A 486 -11.76 -3.07 -5.89
C LEU A 486 -12.25 -4.52 -6.01
N ILE A 487 -11.46 -5.51 -5.58
CA ILE A 487 -11.87 -6.92 -5.64
C ILE A 487 -13.09 -7.22 -4.76
N ALA A 488 -13.25 -6.48 -3.65
CA ALA A 488 -14.44 -6.57 -2.80
C ALA A 488 -15.68 -5.93 -3.47
N GLU A 489 -15.53 -4.75 -4.08
CA GLU A 489 -16.60 -4.07 -4.83
C GLU A 489 -17.08 -4.89 -6.04
N ARG A 490 -16.18 -5.64 -6.68
CA ARG A 490 -16.52 -6.56 -7.78
C ARG A 490 -17.21 -7.84 -7.29
N GLY A 491 -17.27 -8.05 -5.97
CA GLY A 491 -17.90 -9.22 -5.37
C GLY A 491 -17.06 -10.50 -5.51
N TYR A 492 -15.77 -10.38 -5.69
CA TYR A 492 -14.84 -11.52 -5.76
C TYR A 492 -14.37 -11.97 -4.39
N VAL A 493 -14.40 -11.08 -3.42
CA VAL A 493 -14.09 -11.37 -2.02
C VAL A 493 -15.08 -10.67 -1.10
N GLU A 494 -15.26 -11.22 0.10
CA GLU A 494 -15.92 -10.58 1.22
C GLU A 494 -14.87 -10.19 2.27
N ARG A 495 -15.05 -9.03 2.89
CA ARG A 495 -14.23 -8.61 4.02
C ARG A 495 -15.00 -8.82 5.31
N LYS A 496 -14.62 -9.83 6.09
CA LYS A 496 -15.23 -10.17 7.39
C LYS A 496 -14.19 -10.16 8.48
N SER A 497 -14.47 -9.51 9.60
CA SER A 497 -13.57 -9.43 10.77
C SER A 497 -12.15 -8.96 10.43
N GLY A 498 -12.01 -8.12 9.38
CA GLY A 498 -10.73 -7.55 8.96
C GLY A 498 -9.88 -8.44 8.06
N VAL A 499 -10.38 -9.62 7.64
CA VAL A 499 -9.72 -10.53 6.69
C VAL A 499 -10.52 -10.68 5.40
N TYR A 500 -9.86 -11.10 4.34
CA TYR A 500 -10.45 -11.35 3.02
C TYR A 500 -10.77 -12.83 2.85
N ILE A 501 -12.00 -13.11 2.39
CA ILE A 501 -12.53 -14.45 2.11
C ILE A 501 -12.97 -14.46 0.64
N PRO A 502 -12.48 -15.36 -0.21
CA PRO A 502 -12.94 -15.39 -1.60
C PRO A 502 -14.39 -15.86 -1.66
N THR A 503 -15.16 -15.21 -2.54
CA THR A 503 -16.50 -15.70 -2.87
C THR A 503 -16.38 -16.88 -3.86
N MET A 504 -17.45 -17.64 -4.03
CA MET A 504 -17.50 -18.71 -5.05
C MET A 504 -17.18 -18.15 -6.45
N LEU A 505 -17.68 -16.95 -6.78
CA LEU A 505 -17.37 -16.31 -8.06
C LEU A 505 -15.88 -15.97 -8.18
N GLY A 506 -15.27 -15.38 -7.13
CA GLY A 506 -13.85 -15.04 -7.12
C GLY A 506 -12.95 -16.28 -7.22
N GLN A 507 -13.27 -17.33 -6.47
CA GLN A 507 -12.54 -18.60 -6.54
C GLN A 507 -12.67 -19.25 -7.92
N THR A 508 -13.89 -19.37 -8.46
CA THR A 508 -14.12 -19.95 -9.78
C THR A 508 -13.43 -19.17 -10.89
N LEU A 509 -13.37 -17.83 -10.79
CA LEU A 509 -12.67 -16.99 -11.76
C LEU A 509 -11.16 -17.32 -11.78
N ILE A 510 -10.52 -17.36 -10.62
CA ILE A 510 -9.09 -17.71 -10.51
C ILE A 510 -8.85 -19.14 -10.98
N ASP A 511 -9.62 -20.13 -10.50
CA ASP A 511 -9.44 -21.54 -10.84
C ASP A 511 -9.59 -21.78 -12.33
N SER A 512 -10.57 -21.14 -12.97
CA SER A 512 -10.82 -21.30 -14.41
C SER A 512 -9.71 -20.68 -15.25
N LEU A 513 -9.27 -19.46 -14.91
CA LEU A 513 -8.20 -18.79 -15.64
C LEU A 513 -6.83 -19.45 -15.40
N GLU A 514 -6.57 -19.95 -14.18
CA GLU A 514 -5.34 -20.66 -13.84
C GLU A 514 -5.20 -21.97 -14.63
N LEU A 515 -6.30 -22.70 -14.83
CA LEU A 515 -6.34 -23.91 -15.65
C LEU A 515 -6.11 -23.64 -17.14
N THR A 516 -6.57 -22.49 -17.64
CA THR A 516 -6.34 -22.06 -19.02
C THR A 516 -4.87 -21.70 -19.24
N ASP A 517 -4.36 -20.80 -18.44
CA ASP A 517 -2.93 -20.43 -18.38
C ASP A 517 -2.65 -19.68 -17.07
N SER A 518 -1.76 -20.20 -16.25
CA SER A 518 -1.41 -19.64 -14.95
C SER A 518 -0.91 -18.18 -15.02
N ARG A 519 -0.38 -17.74 -16.15
CA ARG A 519 0.06 -16.36 -16.41
C ARG A 519 -1.09 -15.35 -16.39
N LEU A 520 -2.33 -15.81 -16.58
CA LEU A 520 -3.54 -14.95 -16.49
C LEU A 520 -3.84 -14.49 -15.07
N VAL A 521 -3.36 -15.22 -14.06
CA VAL A 521 -3.70 -14.98 -12.66
C VAL A 521 -2.50 -14.65 -11.78
N THR A 522 -1.32 -15.15 -12.13
CA THR A 522 -0.12 -14.97 -11.30
C THR A 522 0.50 -13.58 -11.47
N PRO A 523 1.21 -13.07 -10.46
CA PRO A 523 1.81 -11.73 -10.50
C PRO A 523 2.98 -11.60 -11.51
N ALA A 524 3.52 -12.73 -12.01
CA ALA A 524 4.70 -12.71 -12.86
C ALA A 524 4.52 -11.88 -14.14
N THR A 525 3.37 -12.03 -14.81
CA THR A 525 3.08 -11.31 -16.05
C THR A 525 3.01 -9.79 -15.81
N ARG A 526 2.31 -9.37 -14.76
CA ARG A 526 2.23 -7.92 -14.44
C ARG A 526 3.60 -7.36 -14.09
N ARG A 527 4.45 -8.10 -13.38
CA ARG A 527 5.82 -7.68 -13.09
C ARG A 527 6.63 -7.38 -14.35
N THR A 528 6.49 -8.23 -15.39
CA THR A 528 7.12 -7.97 -16.69
C THR A 528 6.62 -6.65 -17.31
N ILE A 529 5.33 -6.33 -17.18
CA ILE A 529 4.78 -5.08 -17.69
C ILE A 529 5.28 -3.87 -16.90
N GLU A 530 5.39 -3.97 -15.57
CA GLU A 530 5.99 -2.91 -14.76
C GLU A 530 7.44 -2.62 -15.18
N GLU A 531 8.20 -3.67 -15.52
CA GLU A 531 9.57 -3.49 -16.02
C GLU A 531 9.61 -2.79 -17.39
N VAL A 532 8.67 -3.09 -18.30
CA VAL A 532 8.50 -2.38 -19.56
C VAL A 532 8.18 -0.88 -19.31
N MET A 533 7.31 -0.59 -18.35
CA MET A 533 6.99 0.79 -17.96
C MET A 533 8.21 1.51 -17.36
N ASN A 534 8.99 0.84 -16.53
CA ASN A 534 10.21 1.40 -15.95
C ASN A 534 11.30 1.65 -17.01
N ALA A 535 11.36 0.85 -18.07
CA ALA A 535 12.29 1.05 -19.19
C ALA A 535 12.01 2.38 -19.96
N ILE A 536 10.74 2.83 -20.03
CA ILE A 536 10.43 4.18 -20.56
C ILE A 536 11.03 5.26 -19.66
N GLU A 537 10.83 5.13 -18.35
CA GLU A 537 11.34 6.10 -17.37
C GLU A 537 12.86 6.23 -17.44
N ARG A 538 13.57 5.11 -17.63
CA ARG A 538 15.03 5.10 -17.85
C ARG A 538 15.45 5.61 -19.23
N GLY A 539 14.48 5.79 -20.16
CA GLY A 539 14.74 6.21 -21.55
C GLY A 539 15.29 5.10 -22.44
N GLU A 540 15.13 3.84 -22.07
CA GLU A 540 15.57 2.65 -22.81
C GLU A 540 14.57 2.23 -23.89
N LEU A 541 13.28 2.54 -23.71
CA LEU A 541 12.20 2.25 -24.64
C LEU A 541 11.39 3.49 -24.97
N LYS A 542 10.92 3.58 -26.23
CA LYS A 542 9.91 4.55 -26.64
C LYS A 542 8.51 4.04 -26.29
N TYR A 543 7.57 4.95 -26.12
CA TYR A 543 6.16 4.65 -25.80
C TYR A 543 5.54 3.62 -26.76
N SER A 544 5.74 3.77 -28.10
CA SER A 544 5.20 2.86 -29.11
C SER A 544 5.67 1.43 -28.91
N ASP A 545 7.00 1.26 -28.75
CA ASP A 545 7.63 -0.05 -28.62
C ASP A 545 7.24 -0.73 -27.30
N ALA A 546 7.13 0.06 -26.24
CA ALA A 546 6.70 -0.40 -24.94
C ALA A 546 5.23 -0.87 -24.95
N LEU A 547 4.32 -0.11 -25.62
CA LEU A 547 2.92 -0.51 -25.77
C LEU A 547 2.79 -1.79 -26.62
N ASP A 548 3.57 -1.89 -27.70
CA ASP A 548 3.59 -3.09 -28.53
C ASP A 548 4.09 -4.32 -27.78
N ASN A 549 5.17 -4.19 -27.04
CA ASN A 549 5.72 -5.27 -26.22
C ASN A 549 4.72 -5.73 -25.15
N ALA A 550 4.11 -4.80 -24.44
CA ALA A 550 3.13 -5.10 -23.41
C ALA A 550 1.86 -5.76 -23.99
N ALA A 551 1.33 -5.22 -25.10
CA ALA A 551 0.13 -5.74 -25.74
C ALA A 551 0.34 -7.15 -26.30
N LYS A 552 1.51 -7.44 -26.90
CA LYS A 552 1.82 -8.75 -27.46
C LYS A 552 1.77 -9.87 -26.42
N ILE A 553 2.25 -9.62 -25.20
CA ILE A 553 2.20 -10.59 -24.09
C ILE A 553 0.74 -10.95 -23.79
N TYR A 554 -0.14 -9.93 -23.70
CA TYR A 554 -1.55 -10.15 -23.35
C TYR A 554 -2.40 -10.59 -24.55
N GLU A 555 -1.96 -10.36 -25.79
CA GLU A 555 -2.59 -10.93 -26.98
C GLU A 555 -2.47 -12.46 -26.97
N ASP A 556 -1.28 -13.03 -26.69
CA ASP A 556 -1.10 -14.48 -26.54
C ASP A 556 -2.02 -15.06 -25.46
N LEU A 557 -2.09 -14.39 -24.29
CA LEU A 557 -2.94 -14.81 -23.19
C LEU A 557 -4.45 -14.71 -23.55
N LEU A 558 -4.84 -13.69 -24.29
CA LEU A 558 -6.22 -13.53 -24.75
C LEU A 558 -6.62 -14.62 -25.74
N ILE A 559 -5.74 -14.99 -26.67
CA ILE A 559 -5.98 -16.08 -27.63
C ILE A 559 -6.16 -17.40 -26.88
N LYS A 560 -5.34 -17.70 -25.88
CA LYS A 560 -5.51 -18.90 -25.05
C LYS A 560 -6.82 -18.88 -24.27
N CYS A 561 -7.17 -17.75 -23.69
CA CYS A 561 -8.44 -17.58 -22.99
C CYS A 561 -9.65 -17.76 -23.92
N LEU A 562 -9.54 -17.29 -25.16
CA LEU A 562 -10.55 -17.52 -26.20
C LEU A 562 -10.71 -19.00 -26.55
N GLY A 563 -9.62 -19.75 -26.62
CA GLY A 563 -9.65 -21.19 -26.92
C GLY A 563 -10.40 -22.01 -25.87
N ASP A 564 -10.41 -21.56 -24.60
CA ASP A 564 -11.06 -22.26 -23.48
C ASP A 564 -12.31 -21.50 -22.94
N ILE A 565 -12.74 -20.46 -23.62
CA ILE A 565 -13.74 -19.52 -23.09
C ILE A 565 -15.10 -20.19 -22.77
N ASP A 566 -15.47 -21.24 -23.50
CA ASP A 566 -16.73 -21.96 -23.26
C ASP A 566 -16.72 -22.68 -21.91
N ASN A 567 -15.61 -23.31 -21.54
CA ASN A 567 -15.44 -23.95 -20.24
C ASN A 567 -15.41 -22.91 -19.11
N VAL A 568 -14.64 -21.84 -19.30
CA VAL A 568 -14.55 -20.72 -18.34
C VAL A 568 -15.93 -20.12 -18.11
N ALA A 569 -16.67 -19.78 -19.18
CA ALA A 569 -17.99 -19.17 -19.11
C ALA A 569 -19.03 -20.09 -18.46
N LYS A 570 -18.96 -21.41 -18.72
CA LYS A 570 -19.84 -22.40 -18.06
C LYS A 570 -19.64 -22.37 -16.55
N LYS A 571 -18.40 -22.53 -16.07
CA LYS A 571 -18.08 -22.54 -14.64
C LYS A 571 -18.48 -21.22 -13.96
N LEU A 572 -18.18 -20.08 -14.59
CA LEU A 572 -18.57 -18.76 -14.06
C LEU A 572 -20.08 -18.57 -14.00
N SER A 573 -20.82 -19.07 -15.00
CA SER A 573 -22.30 -19.05 -15.01
C SER A 573 -22.88 -19.85 -13.83
N GLU A 574 -22.34 -21.03 -13.56
CA GLU A 574 -22.77 -21.90 -12.45
C GLU A 574 -22.43 -21.23 -11.09
N ALA A 575 -21.23 -20.66 -10.95
CA ALA A 575 -20.84 -19.94 -9.74
C ALA A 575 -21.72 -18.70 -9.49
N PHE A 576 -22.10 -18.00 -10.57
CA PHE A 576 -22.97 -16.83 -10.47
C PHE A 576 -24.40 -17.21 -10.05
N GLN A 577 -24.95 -18.34 -10.53
CA GLN A 577 -26.26 -18.84 -10.11
C GLN A 577 -26.29 -19.19 -8.62
N LYS A 578 -25.23 -19.86 -8.12
CA LYS A 578 -25.09 -20.23 -6.71
C LYS A 578 -24.86 -19.03 -5.78
N SER A 579 -24.30 -17.93 -6.29
CA SER A 579 -24.08 -16.67 -5.55
C SER A 579 -25.32 -15.75 -5.57
N GLY A 580 -26.37 -16.12 -6.24
CA GLY A 580 -27.45 -15.29 -6.77
C GLY A 580 -28.39 -14.59 -5.79
N ASP A 581 -28.16 -14.63 -4.46
CA ASP A 581 -29.08 -13.99 -3.51
C ASP A 581 -28.43 -13.00 -2.53
N GLN A 582 -27.13 -12.72 -2.63
CA GLN A 582 -26.42 -11.96 -1.59
C GLN A 582 -25.84 -10.60 -2.03
N ARG A 583 -26.12 -10.11 -3.22
CA ARG A 583 -25.58 -8.81 -3.63
C ARG A 583 -26.46 -7.65 -3.18
N PRO A 584 -25.93 -6.63 -2.45
CA PRO A 584 -26.65 -5.39 -2.27
C PRO A 584 -26.91 -4.77 -3.65
N LYS A 585 -28.19 -4.44 -3.94
CA LYS A 585 -28.60 -3.72 -5.14
C LYS A 585 -27.99 -2.30 -5.11
N ARG A 586 -26.68 -2.16 -5.40
CA ARG A 586 -26.08 -0.85 -5.65
C ARG A 586 -26.41 -0.42 -7.06
N ARG A 587 -27.16 0.67 -7.20
CA ARG A 587 -27.36 1.40 -8.44
C ARG A 587 -25.97 1.81 -8.95
N TYR A 588 -25.50 1.17 -10.02
CA TYR A 588 -24.38 1.70 -10.79
C TYR A 588 -24.78 3.09 -11.29
N ARG A 589 -24.14 4.14 -10.81
CA ARG A 589 -24.16 5.42 -11.52
C ARG A 589 -23.55 5.12 -12.90
N ARG A 590 -24.38 5.26 -13.92
CA ARG A 590 -23.92 5.29 -15.31
C ARG A 590 -22.92 6.44 -15.40
N TYR A 591 -21.67 6.14 -15.56
CA TYR A 591 -20.75 7.09 -16.17
C TYR A 591 -21.22 7.23 -17.63
N ARG A 592 -21.82 8.37 -17.92
CA ARG A 592 -22.02 8.88 -19.28
C ARG A 592 -20.77 9.59 -19.70
#